data_430d5077cd40e91b2bd96ee1ae25d512
#
_entry.id   430d5077cd40e91b2bd96ee1ae25d512
#
_cell.length_a   1.000
_cell.length_b   1.000
_cell.length_c   1.000
_cell.angle_alpha   90.00
_cell.angle_beta   90.00
_cell.angle_gamma   90.00
#
_symmetry.space_group_name_H-M   'P 1'
#
loop_
_entity.id
_entity.type
_entity.pdbx_description
1 polymer ?
#
loop_
_entity_poly.entity_id
_entity_poly.type
_entity_poly.pdbx_seq_one_letter_code
_entity_poly.pdbx_strand_id
1 'polypeptide(L)'
;FIFESSVEDFCDVSNAEVVVSTIHKAKGREFDNVYLLIDDSKKPTDEVLRSYYVAMTRAKHQLTIHTQGTFFDGIQADQHLYDPKEYEMPREITLQLTHKDIYLNFSKPYKREILSLDSGYSLGYHDFCLCIPSTGRDIAMLSSTKQNELKNWEAKGYKVTNAKVRFIVAWKPKDAPKDEKESAIPLIDLTMTRKI
;
A
#
# COMPACT_ATOMS: atom_id res chain seq x y z
N PHE A 1 1.62 15.33 -20.98
CA PHE A 1 2.59 14.25 -20.76
C PHE A 1 2.86 14.06 -19.26
N ILE A 2 3.41 15.07 -18.55
CA ILE A 2 3.78 14.95 -17.13
C ILE A 2 2.57 14.57 -16.22
N PHE A 3 1.37 15.08 -16.51
CA PHE A 3 0.16 14.79 -15.72
C PHE A 3 -0.39 13.36 -15.91
N GLU A 4 0.02 12.67 -16.95
CA GLU A 4 -0.41 11.31 -17.27
C GLU A 4 0.69 10.28 -17.01
N SER A 5 1.90 10.74 -16.68
CA SER A 5 3.06 9.88 -16.41
C SER A 5 2.98 9.29 -15.01
N SER A 6 3.36 8.04 -14.90
CA SER A 6 3.58 7.34 -13.63
C SER A 6 5.06 7.42 -13.23
N VAL A 7 5.38 7.13 -11.99
CA VAL A 7 6.78 7.10 -11.52
C VAL A 7 7.62 6.10 -12.32
N GLU A 8 6.99 5.02 -12.77
CA GLU A 8 7.61 3.98 -13.57
C GLU A 8 8.05 4.45 -14.97
N ASP A 9 7.43 5.52 -15.51
CA ASP A 9 7.82 6.09 -16.80
C ASP A 9 9.17 6.85 -16.75
N PHE A 10 9.62 7.14 -15.53
CA PHE A 10 10.91 7.78 -15.24
C PHE A 10 11.96 6.82 -14.72
N CYS A 11 11.60 5.55 -14.49
CA CYS A 11 12.53 4.52 -14.07
C CYS A 11 12.98 3.70 -15.28
N ASP A 12 14.30 3.55 -15.44
CA ASP A 12 14.84 2.60 -16.41
C ASP A 12 14.70 1.17 -15.84
N VAL A 13 13.60 0.52 -16.20
CA VAL A 13 13.33 -0.88 -15.81
C VAL A 13 14.05 -1.88 -16.73
N SER A 14 14.73 -1.43 -17.78
CA SER A 14 15.41 -2.32 -18.75
C SER A 14 16.56 -3.10 -18.12
N ASN A 15 17.18 -2.56 -17.07
CA ASN A 15 18.29 -3.16 -16.35
C ASN A 15 17.89 -3.78 -14.99
N ALA A 16 16.60 -3.81 -14.67
CA ALA A 16 16.14 -4.40 -13.42
C ALA A 16 16.12 -5.93 -13.52
N GLU A 17 16.81 -6.62 -12.62
CA GLU A 17 16.79 -8.09 -12.53
C GLU A 17 15.42 -8.62 -12.11
N VAL A 18 14.71 -7.87 -11.26
CA VAL A 18 13.37 -8.21 -10.76
C VAL A 18 12.45 -6.99 -10.87
N VAL A 19 11.29 -7.19 -11.47
CA VAL A 19 10.24 -6.16 -11.59
C VAL A 19 9.02 -6.61 -10.80
N VAL A 20 8.62 -5.81 -9.81
CA VAL A 20 7.38 -6.03 -9.06
C VAL A 20 6.32 -5.04 -9.54
N SER A 21 5.18 -5.56 -9.99
CA SER A 21 4.12 -4.70 -10.50
C SER A 21 2.73 -5.30 -10.32
N THR A 22 1.68 -4.48 -10.51
CA THR A 22 0.32 -5.02 -10.63
C THR A 22 0.10 -5.59 -12.02
N ILE A 23 -0.87 -6.51 -12.15
CA ILE A 23 -1.24 -7.12 -13.44
C ILE A 23 -1.56 -6.05 -14.50
N HIS A 24 -2.26 -4.97 -14.10
CA HIS A 24 -2.62 -3.89 -15.02
C HIS A 24 -1.40 -3.14 -15.58
N LYS A 25 -0.39 -2.89 -14.74
CA LYS A 25 0.85 -2.21 -15.15
C LYS A 25 1.76 -3.10 -15.99
N ALA A 26 1.65 -4.43 -15.86
CA ALA A 26 2.37 -5.39 -16.68
C ALA A 26 1.75 -5.60 -18.08
N LYS A 27 0.57 -5.02 -18.36
CA LYS A 27 -0.09 -5.15 -19.66
C LYS A 27 0.79 -4.61 -20.79
N GLY A 28 0.96 -5.42 -21.85
CA GLY A 28 1.81 -5.06 -23.00
C GLY A 28 3.30 -5.35 -22.84
N ARG A 29 3.74 -5.78 -21.65
CA ARG A 29 5.12 -6.23 -21.42
C ARG A 29 5.19 -7.76 -21.40
N GLU A 30 6.35 -8.32 -21.62
CA GLU A 30 6.64 -9.75 -21.54
C GLU A 30 7.92 -9.96 -20.74
N PHE A 31 7.98 -11.05 -19.99
CA PHE A 31 9.08 -11.37 -19.08
C PHE A 31 9.48 -12.85 -19.28
N ASP A 32 10.74 -13.14 -19.11
CA ASP A 32 11.22 -14.52 -19.24
C ASP A 32 10.59 -15.42 -18.18
N ASN A 33 10.54 -14.94 -16.95
CA ASN A 33 9.96 -15.64 -15.81
C ASN A 33 8.92 -14.75 -15.14
N VAL A 34 7.75 -15.30 -14.84
CA VAL A 34 6.65 -14.61 -14.14
C VAL A 34 6.30 -15.38 -12.88
N TYR A 35 6.29 -14.69 -11.74
CA TYR A 35 5.78 -15.17 -10.46
C TYR A 35 4.47 -14.45 -10.17
N LEU A 36 3.36 -15.16 -10.26
CA LEU A 36 2.03 -14.61 -10.07
C LEU A 36 1.53 -14.94 -8.66
N LEU A 37 1.32 -13.91 -7.84
CA LEU A 37 0.78 -14.05 -6.48
C LEU A 37 -0.72 -13.79 -6.53
N ILE A 38 -1.52 -14.79 -6.19
CA ILE A 38 -2.99 -14.74 -6.26
C ILE A 38 -3.58 -15.03 -4.88
N ASP A 39 -4.44 -14.11 -4.42
CA ASP A 39 -5.35 -14.38 -3.32
C ASP A 39 -6.64 -14.96 -3.91
N ASP A 40 -6.74 -16.28 -3.90
CA ASP A 40 -7.90 -17.04 -4.36
C ASP A 40 -8.76 -17.58 -3.20
N SER A 41 -8.69 -16.93 -2.04
CA SER A 41 -9.54 -17.22 -0.89
C SER A 41 -11.04 -17.07 -1.20
N LYS A 42 -11.38 -16.33 -2.26
CA LYS A 42 -12.73 -16.15 -2.79
C LYS A 42 -12.78 -16.55 -4.26
N LYS A 43 -13.93 -17.10 -4.68
CA LYS A 43 -14.15 -17.41 -6.10
C LYS A 43 -13.97 -16.16 -6.95
N PRO A 44 -13.06 -16.17 -7.94
CA PRO A 44 -12.80 -15.02 -8.78
C PRO A 44 -14.01 -14.70 -9.69
N THR A 45 -14.21 -13.43 -9.95
CA THR A 45 -15.17 -12.96 -10.96
C THR A 45 -14.59 -13.11 -12.37
N ASP A 46 -15.43 -13.02 -13.39
CA ASP A 46 -14.97 -13.10 -14.80
C ASP A 46 -13.94 -12.03 -15.15
N GLU A 47 -14.04 -10.84 -14.55
CA GLU A 47 -13.08 -9.77 -14.74
C GLU A 47 -11.72 -10.13 -14.13
N VAL A 48 -11.71 -10.71 -12.93
CA VAL A 48 -10.52 -11.19 -12.27
C VAL A 48 -9.88 -12.32 -13.05
N LEU A 49 -10.68 -13.27 -13.59
CA LEU A 49 -10.17 -14.36 -14.43
C LEU A 49 -9.50 -13.84 -15.72
N ARG A 50 -10.07 -12.82 -16.36
CA ARG A 50 -9.43 -12.16 -17.51
C ARG A 50 -8.10 -11.52 -17.12
N SER A 51 -8.03 -10.91 -15.95
CA SER A 51 -6.78 -10.34 -15.43
C SER A 51 -5.73 -11.42 -15.19
N TYR A 52 -6.11 -12.57 -14.62
CA TYR A 52 -5.20 -13.70 -14.44
C TYR A 52 -4.69 -14.21 -15.79
N TYR A 53 -5.58 -14.40 -16.77
CA TYR A 53 -5.17 -14.80 -18.11
C TYR A 53 -4.14 -13.82 -18.71
N VAL A 54 -4.38 -12.51 -18.61
CA VAL A 54 -3.43 -11.50 -19.08
C VAL A 54 -2.09 -11.63 -18.38
N ALA A 55 -2.08 -11.85 -17.07
CA ALA A 55 -0.85 -12.00 -16.29
C ALA A 55 -0.07 -13.26 -16.68
N MET A 56 -0.76 -14.40 -16.83
CA MET A 56 -0.16 -15.68 -17.23
C MET A 56 0.49 -15.59 -18.60
N THR A 57 -0.17 -14.90 -19.55
CA THR A 57 0.37 -14.70 -20.91
C THR A 57 1.54 -13.74 -20.98
N ARG A 58 2.01 -13.18 -19.87
CA ARG A 58 3.23 -12.35 -19.83
C ARG A 58 4.50 -13.17 -19.72
N ALA A 59 4.41 -14.45 -19.36
CA ALA A 59 5.56 -15.35 -19.25
C ALA A 59 5.98 -15.87 -20.65
N LYS A 60 7.28 -15.73 -20.96
CA LYS A 60 7.87 -16.31 -22.16
C LYS A 60 8.34 -17.76 -21.95
N HIS A 61 8.96 -18.01 -20.81
CA HIS A 61 9.61 -19.30 -20.53
C HIS A 61 9.03 -19.99 -19.30
N GLN A 62 8.87 -19.28 -18.19
CA GLN A 62 8.42 -19.89 -16.95
C GLN A 62 7.33 -19.07 -16.28
N LEU A 63 6.27 -19.77 -15.87
CA LEU A 63 5.20 -19.22 -15.06
C LEU A 63 5.11 -20.00 -13.75
N THR A 64 5.20 -19.29 -12.63
CA THR A 64 4.96 -19.83 -11.29
C THR A 64 3.76 -19.13 -10.67
N ILE A 65 2.75 -19.89 -10.25
CA ILE A 65 1.55 -19.36 -9.64
C ILE A 65 1.57 -19.74 -8.16
N HIS A 66 1.52 -18.73 -7.29
CA HIS A 66 1.37 -18.89 -5.86
C HIS A 66 -0.07 -18.59 -5.47
N THR A 67 -0.75 -19.56 -4.87
CA THR A 67 -2.15 -19.46 -4.44
C THR A 67 -2.29 -19.84 -2.97
N GLN A 68 -3.38 -19.42 -2.33
CA GLN A 68 -3.74 -19.85 -0.97
C GLN A 68 -4.94 -20.79 -0.97
N GLY A 69 -5.72 -20.83 -2.06
CA GLY A 69 -6.91 -21.64 -2.22
C GLY A 69 -6.69 -22.83 -3.17
N THR A 70 -7.78 -23.37 -3.65
CA THR A 70 -7.81 -24.59 -4.49
C THR A 70 -8.25 -24.33 -5.93
N PHE A 71 -8.40 -23.06 -6.32
CA PHE A 71 -8.93 -22.70 -7.64
C PHE A 71 -8.09 -23.26 -8.80
N PHE A 72 -6.78 -23.34 -8.60
CA PHE A 72 -5.83 -23.80 -9.62
C PHE A 72 -5.46 -25.29 -9.53
N ASP A 73 -5.97 -26.04 -8.55
CA ASP A 73 -5.60 -27.44 -8.32
C ASP A 73 -5.90 -28.36 -9.52
N GLY A 74 -6.88 -28.00 -10.34
CA GLY A 74 -7.24 -28.76 -11.55
C GLY A 74 -6.40 -28.44 -12.78
N ILE A 75 -5.45 -27.51 -12.71
CA ILE A 75 -4.60 -27.13 -13.84
C ILE A 75 -3.42 -28.10 -13.92
N GLN A 76 -3.19 -28.63 -15.10
CA GLN A 76 -1.99 -29.44 -15.36
C GLN A 76 -0.76 -28.52 -15.36
N ALA A 77 0.20 -28.81 -14.50
CA ALA A 77 1.47 -28.12 -14.39
C ALA A 77 2.62 -29.11 -14.32
N ASP A 78 3.83 -28.67 -14.69
CA ASP A 78 5.03 -29.50 -14.61
C ASP A 78 5.37 -29.88 -13.17
N GLN A 79 5.06 -28.99 -12.23
CA GLN A 79 5.27 -29.19 -10.80
C GLN A 79 4.14 -28.59 -9.97
N HIS A 80 3.69 -29.35 -8.98
CA HIS A 80 2.82 -28.87 -7.91
C HIS A 80 3.61 -28.95 -6.60
N LEU A 81 3.81 -27.78 -5.97
CA LEU A 81 4.47 -27.68 -4.69
C LEU A 81 3.46 -27.26 -3.64
N TYR A 82 3.34 -28.06 -2.61
CA TYR A 82 2.48 -27.74 -1.48
C TYR A 82 3.37 -27.39 -0.27
N ASP A 83 3.16 -26.22 0.30
CA ASP A 83 3.83 -25.81 1.53
C ASP A 83 2.86 -25.93 2.72
N PRO A 84 2.97 -27.00 3.52
CA PRO A 84 2.12 -27.20 4.69
C PRO A 84 2.52 -26.35 5.89
N LYS A 85 3.54 -25.51 5.75
CA LYS A 85 4.10 -24.75 6.84
C LYS A 85 3.18 -23.58 7.22
N GLU A 86 2.77 -23.54 8.47
CA GLU A 86 2.15 -22.38 9.04
C GLU A 86 3.21 -21.32 9.38
N TYR A 87 3.02 -20.13 8.82
CA TYR A 87 3.91 -19.00 9.08
C TYR A 87 3.34 -18.15 10.20
N GLU A 88 4.16 -17.89 11.20
CA GLU A 88 3.80 -16.93 12.23
C GLU A 88 3.65 -15.53 11.62
N MET A 89 2.68 -14.79 12.15
CA MET A 89 2.53 -13.39 11.74
C MET A 89 3.81 -12.61 12.12
N PRO A 90 4.26 -11.68 11.25
CA PRO A 90 5.49 -10.92 11.49
C PRO A 90 5.38 -10.14 12.81
N ARG A 91 6.52 -9.97 13.49
CA ARG A 91 6.57 -9.17 14.73
C ARG A 91 6.27 -7.71 14.51
N GLU A 92 6.62 -7.21 13.33
CA GLU A 92 6.48 -5.82 12.95
C GLU A 92 5.81 -5.72 11.58
N ILE A 93 4.89 -4.78 11.44
CA ILE A 93 4.25 -4.39 10.18
C ILE A 93 4.33 -2.88 10.01
N THR A 94 4.49 -2.41 8.79
CA THR A 94 4.45 -0.99 8.47
C THR A 94 3.28 -0.70 7.52
N LEU A 95 2.37 0.15 7.96
CA LEU A 95 1.25 0.63 7.17
C LEU A 95 1.63 1.98 6.57
N GLN A 96 1.69 2.05 5.25
CA GLN A 96 1.95 3.28 4.52
C GLN A 96 0.65 4.05 4.33
N LEU A 97 0.45 5.11 5.11
CA LEU A 97 -0.75 5.93 5.02
C LEU A 97 -0.74 6.77 3.74
N THR A 98 -1.91 6.86 3.13
CA THR A 98 -2.20 7.70 1.97
C THR A 98 -3.10 8.88 2.36
N HIS A 99 -3.38 9.79 1.44
CA HIS A 99 -4.33 10.89 1.67
C HIS A 99 -5.76 10.40 2.00
N LYS A 100 -6.14 9.17 1.61
CA LYS A 100 -7.46 8.57 1.90
C LYS A 100 -7.57 8.05 3.34
N ASP A 101 -6.42 7.83 3.97
CA ASP A 101 -6.33 7.28 5.32
C ASP A 101 -6.41 8.36 6.41
N ILE A 102 -6.46 9.63 6.01
CA ILE A 102 -6.44 10.80 6.90
C ILE A 102 -7.69 11.66 6.63
N TYR A 103 -8.29 12.20 7.69
CA TYR A 103 -9.31 13.22 7.58
C TYR A 103 -8.72 14.55 7.13
N LEU A 104 -8.88 14.88 5.85
CA LEU A 104 -8.27 16.04 5.21
C LEU A 104 -8.69 17.37 5.85
N ASN A 105 -9.95 17.49 6.27
CA ASN A 105 -10.46 18.70 6.92
C ASN A 105 -9.82 18.93 8.30
N PHE A 106 -9.39 17.86 8.97
CA PHE A 106 -8.70 17.98 10.24
C PHE A 106 -7.30 18.61 10.08
N SER A 107 -6.59 18.24 9.03
CA SER A 107 -5.22 18.73 8.77
C SER A 107 -5.16 20.16 8.20
N LYS A 108 -6.25 20.67 7.61
CA LYS A 108 -6.28 22.00 6.98
C LYS A 108 -5.80 23.17 7.85
N PRO A 109 -6.20 23.29 9.15
CA PRO A 109 -5.75 24.38 10.02
C PRO A 109 -4.25 24.36 10.31
N TYR A 110 -3.62 23.20 10.22
CA TYR A 110 -2.22 22.94 10.63
C TYR A 110 -1.25 22.95 9.45
N LYS A 111 -1.61 23.60 8.34
CA LYS A 111 -0.79 23.62 7.12
C LYS A 111 0.65 24.12 7.37
N ARG A 112 0.82 25.13 8.22
CA ARG A 112 2.16 25.68 8.51
C ARG A 112 3.02 24.69 9.28
N GLU A 113 2.44 24.10 10.29
CA GLU A 113 3.11 23.07 11.11
C GLU A 113 3.49 21.85 10.28
N ILE A 114 2.56 21.38 9.43
CA ILE A 114 2.84 20.24 8.54
C ILE A 114 3.96 20.56 7.56
N LEU A 115 3.96 21.76 6.95
CA LEU A 115 5.01 22.16 6.01
C LEU A 115 6.39 22.38 6.64
N SER A 116 6.46 22.52 7.97
CA SER A 116 7.73 22.63 8.71
C SER A 116 8.33 21.28 9.11
N LEU A 117 7.63 20.17 8.82
CA LEU A 117 8.15 18.85 9.12
C LEU A 117 9.03 18.33 7.99
N ASP A 118 10.09 17.64 8.35
CA ASP A 118 10.96 16.96 7.39
C ASP A 118 10.56 15.50 7.20
N SER A 119 10.97 14.92 6.08
CA SER A 119 10.90 13.47 5.87
C SER A 119 11.72 12.75 6.95
N GLY A 120 11.15 11.72 7.53
CA GLY A 120 11.73 11.00 8.68
C GLY A 120 11.37 11.56 10.03
N TYR A 121 10.68 12.71 10.11
CA TYR A 121 10.24 13.28 11.40
C TYR A 121 9.33 12.31 12.15
N SER A 122 9.65 12.04 13.42
CA SER A 122 8.86 11.15 14.28
C SER A 122 7.66 11.89 14.87
N LEU A 123 6.47 11.32 14.68
CA LEU A 123 5.22 11.81 15.24
C LEU A 123 4.81 10.97 16.45
N GLY A 124 4.09 11.61 17.39
CA GLY A 124 3.36 10.89 18.42
C GLY A 124 2.06 10.31 17.85
N TYR A 125 1.58 9.24 18.49
CA TYR A 125 0.30 8.60 18.15
C TYR A 125 -0.53 8.36 19.42
N HIS A 126 -1.77 8.80 19.41
CA HIS A 126 -2.78 8.51 20.44
C HIS A 126 -4.19 8.64 19.84
N ASP A 127 -5.10 7.83 20.29
CA ASP A 127 -6.53 7.90 19.93
C ASP A 127 -6.81 8.12 18.43
N PHE A 128 -6.04 7.43 17.57
CA PHE A 128 -6.07 7.57 16.11
C PHE A 128 -5.64 8.95 15.59
N CYS A 129 -5.06 9.79 16.44
CA CYS A 129 -4.46 11.07 16.07
C CYS A 129 -2.93 10.97 15.99
N LEU A 130 -2.37 11.79 15.13
CA LEU A 130 -0.93 11.95 14.95
C LEU A 130 -0.55 13.36 15.37
N CYS A 131 0.38 13.48 16.31
CA CYS A 131 0.75 14.74 16.93
C CYS A 131 2.23 15.05 16.78
N ILE A 132 2.57 16.33 16.87
CA ILE A 132 3.95 16.82 16.99
C ILE A 132 4.39 16.63 18.44
N PRO A 133 5.38 15.77 18.75
CA PRO A 133 5.73 15.44 20.15
C PRO A 133 6.15 16.65 20.99
N SER A 134 6.83 17.64 20.40
CA SER A 134 7.34 18.82 21.10
C SER A 134 6.22 19.77 21.57
N THR A 135 5.07 19.76 20.90
CA THR A 135 3.94 20.66 21.21
C THR A 135 2.72 19.92 21.73
N GLY A 136 2.67 18.60 21.58
CA GLY A 136 1.48 17.77 21.80
C GLY A 136 0.32 18.06 20.85
N ARG A 137 0.53 18.86 19.80
CA ARG A 137 -0.52 19.28 18.88
C ARG A 137 -0.83 18.19 17.85
N ASP A 138 -2.10 17.81 17.76
CA ASP A 138 -2.59 16.90 16.75
C ASP A 138 -2.64 17.60 15.40
N ILE A 139 -2.00 17.00 14.39
CA ILE A 139 -1.92 17.53 13.02
C ILE A 139 -2.64 16.68 11.99
N ALA A 140 -2.93 15.43 12.32
CA ALA A 140 -3.66 14.52 11.47
C ALA A 140 -4.49 13.54 12.31
N MET A 141 -5.66 13.18 11.80
CA MET A 141 -6.54 12.15 12.37
C MET A 141 -6.79 11.09 11.31
N LEU A 142 -6.74 9.83 11.68
CA LEU A 142 -7.01 8.73 10.78
C LEU A 142 -8.49 8.66 10.39
N SER A 143 -8.76 8.33 9.13
CA SER A 143 -10.12 8.10 8.63
C SER A 143 -10.78 6.90 9.33
N SER A 144 -12.12 6.89 9.39
CA SER A 144 -12.87 5.80 10.05
C SER A 144 -12.52 4.42 9.47
N THR A 145 -12.29 4.33 8.18
CA THR A 145 -11.86 3.08 7.53
C THR A 145 -10.51 2.63 8.07
N LYS A 146 -9.54 3.53 8.17
CA LYS A 146 -8.20 3.21 8.70
C LYS A 146 -8.23 2.91 10.20
N GLN A 147 -9.05 3.62 10.98
CA GLN A 147 -9.26 3.30 12.39
C GLN A 147 -9.78 1.87 12.59
N ASN A 148 -10.74 1.42 11.77
CA ASN A 148 -11.25 0.05 11.83
C ASN A 148 -10.18 -0.97 11.42
N GLU A 149 -9.37 -0.66 10.44
CA GLU A 149 -8.22 -1.51 10.06
C GLU A 149 -7.23 -1.64 11.23
N LEU A 150 -6.88 -0.53 11.89
CA LEU A 150 -5.99 -0.57 13.05
C LEU A 150 -6.59 -1.40 14.21
N LYS A 151 -7.88 -1.23 14.51
CA LYS A 151 -8.56 -2.05 15.53
C LYS A 151 -8.47 -3.55 15.21
N ASN A 152 -8.57 -3.93 13.94
CA ASN A 152 -8.39 -5.32 13.52
C ASN A 152 -6.95 -5.81 13.76
N TRP A 153 -5.95 -4.95 13.56
CA TRP A 153 -4.57 -5.27 13.89
C TRP A 153 -4.34 -5.34 15.41
N GLU A 154 -4.95 -4.42 16.17
CA GLU A 154 -4.90 -4.43 17.63
C GLU A 154 -5.53 -5.70 18.21
N ALA A 155 -6.64 -6.17 17.65
CA ALA A 155 -7.26 -7.44 18.02
C ALA A 155 -6.35 -8.66 17.78
N LYS A 156 -5.41 -8.55 16.83
CA LYS A 156 -4.36 -9.54 16.57
C LYS A 156 -3.09 -9.35 17.44
N GLY A 157 -3.14 -8.43 18.41
CA GLY A 157 -2.07 -8.17 19.38
C GLY A 157 -1.02 -7.14 18.94
N TYR A 158 -1.23 -6.45 17.82
CA TYR A 158 -0.33 -5.36 17.39
C TYR A 158 -0.66 -4.05 18.09
N LYS A 159 0.37 -3.23 18.30
CA LYS A 159 0.21 -1.86 18.80
C LYS A 159 1.06 -0.92 17.97
N VAL A 160 0.56 0.28 17.74
CA VAL A 160 1.35 1.34 17.10
C VAL A 160 2.54 1.68 18.00
N THR A 161 3.74 1.56 17.46
CA THR A 161 4.99 1.83 18.18
C THR A 161 5.78 2.99 17.58
N ASN A 162 5.54 3.31 16.31
CA ASN A 162 6.23 4.40 15.65
C ASN A 162 5.35 4.98 14.55
N ALA A 163 5.48 6.30 14.34
CA ALA A 163 4.87 7.01 13.23
C ALA A 163 5.91 7.99 12.67
N LYS A 164 6.20 7.91 11.37
CA LYS A 164 7.18 8.78 10.71
C LYS A 164 6.60 9.44 9.49
N VAL A 165 6.88 10.73 9.33
CA VAL A 165 6.58 11.45 8.08
C VAL A 165 7.43 10.86 6.96
N ARG A 166 6.78 10.31 5.93
CA ARG A 166 7.44 9.85 4.71
C ARG A 166 7.59 10.99 3.72
N PHE A 167 6.47 11.65 3.39
CA PHE A 167 6.43 12.81 2.50
C PHE A 167 5.35 13.78 2.96
N ILE A 168 5.48 15.03 2.55
CA ILE A 168 4.41 16.03 2.62
C ILE A 168 4.00 16.36 1.19
N VAL A 169 2.71 16.22 0.90
CA VAL A 169 2.15 16.46 -0.42
C VAL A 169 1.16 17.62 -0.39
N ALA A 170 1.19 18.42 -1.43
CA ALA A 170 0.12 19.38 -1.73
C ALA A 170 -1.04 18.62 -2.39
N TRP A 171 -2.23 18.73 -1.84
CA TRP A 171 -3.39 18.04 -2.33
C TRP A 171 -4.59 18.96 -2.47
N LYS A 172 -5.36 18.74 -3.54
CA LYS A 172 -6.58 19.45 -3.85
C LYS A 172 -7.59 18.48 -4.50
N PRO A 173 -8.88 18.52 -4.15
CA PRO A 173 -9.90 17.74 -4.85
C PRO A 173 -9.91 18.06 -6.35
N LYS A 174 -10.18 17.05 -7.20
CA LYS A 174 -10.29 17.26 -8.66
C LYS A 174 -11.36 18.29 -9.04
N ASP A 175 -12.47 18.28 -8.31
CA ASP A 175 -13.64 19.15 -8.56
C ASP A 175 -13.62 20.43 -7.70
N ALA A 176 -12.48 20.73 -7.06
CA ALA A 176 -12.35 21.92 -6.23
C ALA A 176 -12.39 23.20 -7.08
N PRO A 177 -13.01 24.28 -6.57
CA PRO A 177 -12.95 25.60 -7.20
C PRO A 177 -11.51 26.02 -7.51
N LYS A 178 -11.31 26.80 -8.59
CA LYS A 178 -9.96 27.22 -9.03
C LYS A 178 -9.22 28.03 -7.96
N ASP A 179 -9.93 28.74 -7.13
CA ASP A 179 -9.45 29.59 -6.03
C ASP A 179 -9.25 28.83 -4.72
N GLU A 180 -9.67 27.56 -4.62
CA GLU A 180 -9.42 26.75 -3.44
C GLU A 180 -7.92 26.48 -3.30
N LYS A 181 -7.38 26.80 -2.11
CA LYS A 181 -5.96 26.58 -1.80
C LYS A 181 -5.70 25.11 -1.53
N GLU A 182 -4.56 24.62 -2.00
CA GLU A 182 -4.08 23.27 -1.71
C GLU A 182 -3.86 23.07 -0.21
N SER A 183 -4.21 21.89 0.27
CA SER A 183 -3.93 21.43 1.63
C SER A 183 -2.57 20.72 1.68
N ALA A 184 -1.81 20.89 2.76
CA ALA A 184 -0.64 20.08 3.03
C ALA A 184 -1.08 18.81 3.76
N ILE A 185 -0.68 17.66 3.26
CA ILE A 185 -1.03 16.35 3.82
C ILE A 185 0.26 15.59 4.12
N PRO A 186 0.49 15.20 5.38
CA PRO A 186 1.61 14.31 5.69
C PRO A 186 1.25 12.87 5.30
N LEU A 187 2.05 12.27 4.44
CA LEU A 187 2.02 10.83 4.19
C LEU A 187 2.93 10.16 5.20
N ILE A 188 2.40 9.20 5.95
CA ILE A 188 3.02 8.70 7.17
C ILE A 188 3.23 7.20 7.06
N ASP A 189 4.38 6.72 7.50
CA ASP A 189 4.64 5.32 7.75
C ASP A 189 4.32 5.03 9.22
N LEU A 190 3.32 4.18 9.45
CA LEU A 190 2.86 3.78 10.76
C LEU A 190 3.36 2.36 11.04
N THR A 191 4.27 2.24 11.99
CA THR A 191 4.81 0.93 12.39
C THR A 191 4.02 0.38 13.57
N MET A 192 3.61 -0.87 13.45
CA MET A 192 2.94 -1.62 14.50
C MET A 192 3.76 -2.84 14.88
N THR A 193 3.91 -3.10 16.16
CA THR A 193 4.62 -4.28 16.67
C THR A 193 3.72 -5.15 17.53
N ARG A 194 3.92 -6.46 17.44
CA ARG A 194 3.24 -7.46 18.25
C ARG A 194 4.16 -7.88 19.39
N LYS A 195 3.67 -7.81 20.63
CA LYS A 195 4.35 -8.46 21.77
C LYS A 195 4.11 -9.96 21.66
N ILE A 196 5.16 -10.71 21.74
CA ILE A 196 5.16 -12.17 21.90
C ILE A 196 4.88 -12.49 23.35
#